data_d2c8891177099877a4546e0567139593
#
_entry.id   d2c8891177099877a4546e0567139593
#
_cell.length_a   1.000
_cell.length_b   1.000
_cell.length_c   1.000
_cell.angle_alpha   90.00
_cell.angle_beta   90.00
_cell.angle_gamma   90.00
#
_symmetry.space_group_name_H-M   'P 1'
#
loop_
_entity.id
_entity.type
_entity.pdbx_description
1 polymer ?
#
loop_
_entity_poly.entity_id
_entity_poly.type
_entity_poly.pdbx_seq_one_letter_code
_entity_poly.pdbx_strand_id
1 'polypeptide(L)'
;MNDAEQASIYCDAQHAGSLGPGRTLCRLVDLSKAETLLDVGGGTGAMSIRLLEANPKLVSTIIDFPNVAEIGWKFISEAKMVDRIRYIPSNALTTQWPKEQGAILMSYLFSGIPGTEVPRLVEYAFECLEPGGNLMIHDFMVKDNRSGPPMAALWQLQHMAFTPDARSVTPGWLRTRLNEVGFIDIKEDEMIPGLTKLIHARKPS
;
A
#
# COMPACT_ATOMS: atom_id res chain seq x y z
N MET A 1 15.69 -5.42 -10.90
CA MET A 1 15.32 -6.55 -11.79
C MET A 1 15.72 -6.14 -13.21
N ASN A 2 16.80 -6.73 -13.72
CA ASN A 2 17.36 -6.40 -15.05
C ASN A 2 16.88 -7.37 -16.15
N ASP A 3 16.10 -8.38 -15.79
CA ASP A 3 15.55 -9.38 -16.69
C ASP A 3 14.02 -9.19 -16.74
N ALA A 4 13.48 -8.87 -17.91
CA ALA A 4 12.05 -8.62 -18.12
C ALA A 4 11.19 -9.86 -17.84
N GLU A 5 11.71 -11.07 -18.09
CA GLU A 5 11.01 -12.31 -17.81
C GLU A 5 10.88 -12.54 -16.30
N GLN A 6 11.97 -12.34 -15.53
CA GLN A 6 11.94 -12.45 -14.07
C GLN A 6 11.03 -11.39 -13.43
N ALA A 7 11.02 -10.17 -13.98
CA ALA A 7 10.11 -9.13 -13.53
C ALA A 7 8.64 -9.50 -13.77
N SER A 8 8.31 -10.10 -14.92
CA SER A 8 6.97 -10.58 -15.21
C SER A 8 6.52 -11.68 -14.25
N ILE A 9 7.35 -12.71 -14.04
CA ILE A 9 7.06 -13.83 -13.12
C ILE A 9 6.82 -13.29 -11.69
N TYR A 10 7.65 -12.36 -11.24
CA TYR A 10 7.49 -11.73 -9.94
C TYR A 10 6.18 -10.96 -9.83
N CYS A 11 5.86 -10.15 -10.83
CA CYS A 11 4.61 -9.37 -10.87
C CYS A 11 3.37 -10.27 -10.94
N ASP A 12 3.39 -11.37 -11.70
CA ASP A 12 2.30 -12.35 -11.77
C ASP A 12 2.04 -12.98 -10.39
N ALA A 13 3.11 -13.38 -9.67
CA ALA A 13 3.01 -13.95 -8.33
C ALA A 13 2.49 -12.93 -7.30
N GLN A 14 2.99 -11.70 -7.34
CA GLN A 14 2.55 -10.62 -6.46
C GLN A 14 1.09 -10.24 -6.73
N HIS A 15 0.69 -10.18 -8.00
CA HIS A 15 -0.71 -9.93 -8.39
C HIS A 15 -1.63 -10.96 -7.76
N ALA A 16 -1.37 -12.24 -8.01
CA ALA A 16 -2.17 -13.35 -7.48
C ALA A 16 -2.22 -13.33 -5.94
N GLY A 17 -1.08 -13.10 -5.29
CA GLY A 17 -0.97 -13.00 -3.83
C GLY A 17 -1.72 -11.84 -3.20
N SER A 18 -1.94 -10.75 -3.95
CA SER A 18 -2.60 -9.54 -3.45
C SER A 18 -4.13 -9.55 -3.62
N LEU A 19 -4.69 -10.42 -4.47
CA LEU A 19 -6.14 -10.49 -4.70
C LEU A 19 -6.94 -10.90 -3.46
N GLY A 20 -6.41 -11.82 -2.65
CA GLY A 20 -7.02 -12.23 -1.38
C GLY A 20 -7.05 -11.11 -0.34
N PRO A 21 -5.88 -10.56 0.01
CA PRO A 21 -5.78 -9.37 0.86
C PRO A 21 -6.65 -8.20 0.38
N GLY A 22 -6.72 -7.93 -0.93
CA GLY A 22 -7.59 -6.89 -1.48
C GLY A 22 -9.07 -7.08 -1.12
N ARG A 23 -9.59 -8.33 -1.18
CA ARG A 23 -10.95 -8.64 -0.71
C ARG A 23 -11.12 -8.45 0.79
N THR A 24 -10.10 -8.76 1.57
CA THR A 24 -10.12 -8.55 3.02
C THR A 24 -10.16 -7.04 3.33
N LEU A 25 -9.35 -6.24 2.64
CA LEU A 25 -9.32 -4.79 2.79
C LEU A 25 -10.69 -4.15 2.52
N CYS A 26 -11.41 -4.59 1.48
CA CYS A 26 -12.78 -4.11 1.18
C CYS A 26 -13.79 -4.37 2.32
N ARG A 27 -13.55 -5.34 3.19
CA ARG A 27 -14.42 -5.63 4.35
C ARG A 27 -14.05 -4.84 5.59
N LEU A 28 -12.79 -4.42 5.70
CA LEU A 28 -12.24 -3.76 6.88
C LEU A 28 -12.37 -2.24 6.80
N VAL A 29 -12.32 -1.67 5.60
CA VAL A 29 -12.33 -0.22 5.40
C VAL A 29 -13.49 0.19 4.51
N ASP A 30 -14.31 1.12 5.01
CA ASP A 30 -15.39 1.73 4.24
C ASP A 30 -14.85 2.90 3.40
N LEU A 31 -14.85 2.72 2.08
CA LEU A 31 -14.48 3.75 1.10
C LEU A 31 -15.69 4.29 0.31
N SER A 32 -16.91 4.06 0.78
CA SER A 32 -18.14 4.45 0.06
C SER A 32 -18.27 5.95 -0.19
N LYS A 33 -17.55 6.77 0.59
CA LYS A 33 -17.49 8.23 0.44
C LYS A 33 -16.28 8.73 -0.34
N ALA A 34 -15.27 7.89 -0.56
CA ALA A 34 -14.07 8.27 -1.31
C ALA A 34 -14.36 8.21 -2.82
N GLU A 35 -13.95 9.24 -3.54
CA GLU A 35 -14.01 9.28 -5.00
C GLU A 35 -12.65 8.99 -5.63
N THR A 36 -11.56 9.23 -4.89
CA THR A 36 -10.19 9.05 -5.36
C THR A 36 -9.39 8.15 -4.42
N LEU A 37 -8.56 7.29 -5.01
CA LEU A 37 -7.57 6.44 -4.34
C LEU A 37 -6.19 6.70 -4.93
N LEU A 38 -5.23 6.98 -4.07
CA LEU A 38 -3.81 6.93 -4.42
C LEU A 38 -3.21 5.64 -3.89
N ASP A 39 -2.76 4.76 -4.79
CA ASP A 39 -2.12 3.48 -4.46
C ASP A 39 -0.60 3.62 -4.65
N VAL A 40 0.12 3.82 -3.56
CA VAL A 40 1.54 4.14 -3.55
C VAL A 40 2.38 2.87 -3.51
N GLY A 41 3.16 2.62 -4.55
CA GLY A 41 3.82 1.35 -4.75
C GLY A 41 2.82 0.23 -5.08
N GLY A 42 1.75 0.58 -5.83
CA GLY A 42 0.61 -0.32 -6.05
C GLY A 42 0.87 -1.49 -7.00
N GLY A 43 2.10 -1.62 -7.52
CA GLY A 43 2.50 -2.76 -8.34
C GLY A 43 1.62 -2.92 -9.58
N THR A 44 1.09 -4.11 -9.74
CA THR A 44 0.18 -4.48 -10.85
C THR A 44 -1.26 -3.97 -10.68
N GLY A 45 -1.55 -3.23 -9.60
CA GLY A 45 -2.87 -2.70 -9.32
C GLY A 45 -3.87 -3.69 -8.72
N ALA A 46 -3.43 -4.85 -8.23
CA ALA A 46 -4.32 -5.88 -7.69
C ALA A 46 -5.22 -5.38 -6.55
N MET A 47 -4.66 -4.58 -5.63
CA MET A 47 -5.42 -3.97 -4.54
C MET A 47 -6.41 -2.92 -5.07
N SER A 48 -5.94 -2.02 -5.94
CA SER A 48 -6.78 -1.02 -6.61
C SER A 48 -7.95 -1.65 -7.34
N ILE A 49 -7.72 -2.71 -8.13
CA ILE A 49 -8.77 -3.43 -8.85
C ILE A 49 -9.86 -3.90 -7.86
N ARG A 50 -9.49 -4.56 -6.75
CA ARG A 50 -10.45 -5.06 -5.76
C ARG A 50 -11.22 -3.96 -5.05
N LEU A 51 -10.55 -2.85 -4.70
CA LEU A 51 -11.21 -1.70 -4.10
C LEU A 51 -12.20 -1.04 -5.06
N LEU A 52 -11.85 -0.92 -6.34
CA LEU A 52 -12.73 -0.35 -7.35
C LEU A 52 -13.93 -1.24 -7.70
N GLU A 53 -13.76 -2.57 -7.69
CA GLU A 53 -14.88 -3.52 -7.83
C GLU A 53 -15.93 -3.32 -6.74
N ALA A 54 -15.48 -3.07 -5.49
CA ALA A 54 -16.36 -2.85 -4.34
C ALA A 54 -16.94 -1.43 -4.28
N ASN A 55 -16.30 -0.45 -4.92
CA ASN A 55 -16.67 0.97 -4.87
C ASN A 55 -16.80 1.55 -6.29
N PRO A 56 -18.02 1.53 -6.89
CA PRO A 56 -18.23 1.88 -8.30
C PRO A 56 -17.83 3.31 -8.68
N LYS A 57 -17.84 4.26 -7.74
CA LYS A 57 -17.49 5.67 -7.98
C LYS A 57 -16.00 5.95 -7.82
N LEU A 58 -15.26 5.05 -7.17
CA LEU A 58 -13.84 5.24 -6.88
C LEU A 58 -13.01 5.16 -8.17
N VAL A 59 -12.07 6.07 -8.33
CA VAL A 59 -11.01 6.01 -9.35
C VAL A 59 -9.66 5.92 -8.67
N SER A 60 -8.68 5.23 -9.27
CA SER A 60 -7.37 5.03 -8.67
C SER A 60 -6.25 5.65 -9.51
N THR A 61 -5.29 6.25 -8.82
CA THR A 61 -3.99 6.59 -9.37
C THR A 61 -2.94 5.73 -8.69
N ILE A 62 -2.20 4.95 -9.47
CA ILE A 62 -1.12 4.09 -8.97
C ILE A 62 0.21 4.79 -9.23
N ILE A 63 1.08 4.87 -8.22
CA ILE A 63 2.47 5.29 -8.39
C ILE A 63 3.35 4.04 -8.27
N ASP A 64 4.08 3.70 -9.31
CA ASP A 64 5.07 2.64 -9.29
C ASP A 64 6.12 2.87 -10.38
N PHE A 65 7.22 2.12 -10.36
CA PHE A 65 8.28 2.24 -11.35
C PHE A 65 7.77 2.00 -12.78
N PRO A 66 8.37 2.65 -13.81
CA PRO A 66 7.91 2.56 -15.20
C PRO A 66 7.76 1.12 -15.72
N ASN A 67 8.73 0.25 -15.42
CA ASN A 67 8.70 -1.14 -15.83
C ASN A 67 7.60 -1.96 -15.13
N VAL A 68 7.26 -1.62 -13.90
CA VAL A 68 6.16 -2.26 -13.16
C VAL A 68 4.82 -1.77 -13.70
N ALA A 69 4.68 -0.47 -13.96
CA ALA A 69 3.49 0.13 -14.54
C ALA A 69 3.17 -0.47 -15.93
N GLU A 70 4.19 -0.72 -16.76
CA GLU A 70 4.03 -1.37 -18.06
C GLU A 70 3.41 -2.78 -17.91
N ILE A 71 3.93 -3.59 -16.99
CA ILE A 71 3.36 -4.92 -16.70
C ILE A 71 1.95 -4.79 -16.12
N GLY A 72 1.73 -3.82 -15.22
CA GLY A 72 0.46 -3.59 -14.54
C GLY A 72 -0.69 -3.28 -15.49
N TRP A 73 -0.43 -2.58 -16.60
CA TRP A 73 -1.44 -2.27 -17.59
C TRP A 73 -2.13 -3.50 -18.19
N LYS A 74 -1.42 -4.64 -18.29
CA LYS A 74 -2.01 -5.91 -18.72
C LYS A 74 -3.15 -6.32 -17.76
N PHE A 75 -2.89 -6.34 -16.46
CA PHE A 75 -3.88 -6.75 -15.44
C PHE A 75 -5.06 -5.78 -15.36
N ILE A 76 -4.80 -4.48 -15.49
CA ILE A 76 -5.85 -3.46 -15.50
C ILE A 76 -6.75 -3.62 -16.72
N SER A 77 -6.18 -3.90 -17.88
CA SER A 77 -6.92 -4.16 -19.12
C SER A 77 -7.76 -5.43 -19.01
N GLU A 78 -7.19 -6.53 -18.50
CA GLU A 78 -7.91 -7.79 -18.27
C GLU A 78 -9.07 -7.61 -17.28
N ALA A 79 -8.87 -6.78 -16.24
CA ALA A 79 -9.91 -6.40 -15.28
C ALA A 79 -10.95 -5.40 -15.84
N LYS A 80 -10.77 -4.87 -17.07
CA LYS A 80 -11.63 -3.84 -17.70
C LYS A 80 -11.72 -2.54 -16.87
N MET A 81 -10.60 -2.13 -16.26
CA MET A 81 -10.52 -0.96 -15.37
C MET A 81 -9.75 0.21 -15.98
N VAL A 82 -9.45 0.20 -17.28
CA VAL A 82 -8.62 1.21 -17.97
C VAL A 82 -9.17 2.64 -17.86
N ASP A 83 -10.48 2.80 -17.73
CA ASP A 83 -11.13 4.11 -17.58
C ASP A 83 -11.12 4.62 -16.13
N ARG A 84 -10.77 3.76 -15.16
CA ARG A 84 -10.85 4.05 -13.73
C ARG A 84 -9.52 3.96 -12.99
N ILE A 85 -8.49 3.38 -13.62
CA ILE A 85 -7.14 3.26 -13.06
C ILE A 85 -6.15 3.91 -14.01
N ARG A 86 -5.27 4.75 -13.46
CA ARG A 86 -4.14 5.35 -14.18
C ARG A 86 -2.85 5.14 -13.42
N TYR A 87 -1.72 5.14 -14.14
CA TYR A 87 -0.39 5.15 -13.52
C TYR A 87 0.27 6.53 -13.58
N ILE A 88 1.06 6.81 -12.55
CA ILE A 88 2.18 7.76 -12.56
C ILE A 88 3.44 6.89 -12.52
N PRO A 89 4.07 6.60 -13.68
CA PRO A 89 5.25 5.74 -13.77
C PRO A 89 6.48 6.47 -13.20
N SER A 90 6.72 6.35 -11.90
CA SER A 90 7.77 7.09 -11.20
C SER A 90 8.15 6.43 -9.89
N ASN A 91 9.28 6.85 -9.30
CA ASN A 91 9.65 6.47 -7.95
C ASN A 91 8.79 7.23 -6.92
N ALA A 92 8.00 6.49 -6.15
CA ALA A 92 7.10 7.03 -5.13
C ALA A 92 7.81 7.87 -4.05
N LEU A 93 9.09 7.59 -3.80
CA LEU A 93 9.88 8.34 -2.81
C LEU A 93 10.29 9.74 -3.28
N THR A 94 10.31 10.00 -4.58
CA THR A 94 10.85 11.25 -5.13
C THR A 94 9.85 12.02 -5.99
N THR A 95 8.78 11.38 -6.45
CA THR A 95 7.75 12.02 -7.26
C THR A 95 6.78 12.83 -6.42
N GLN A 96 6.13 13.80 -7.05
CA GLN A 96 5.04 14.54 -6.43
C GLN A 96 3.74 13.71 -6.48
N TRP A 97 3.10 13.54 -5.33
CA TRP A 97 1.82 12.85 -5.24
C TRP A 97 0.66 13.82 -5.53
N PRO A 98 -0.41 13.33 -6.17
CA PRO A 98 -1.65 14.09 -6.29
C PRO A 98 -2.20 14.46 -4.90
N LYS A 99 -2.66 15.70 -4.76
CA LYS A 99 -3.32 16.20 -3.54
C LYS A 99 -4.83 15.89 -3.54
N GLU A 100 -5.48 16.17 -2.41
CA GLU A 100 -6.93 16.02 -2.22
C GLU A 100 -7.43 14.60 -2.52
N GLN A 101 -6.72 13.60 -1.98
CA GLN A 101 -7.09 12.20 -2.12
C GLN A 101 -8.10 11.79 -1.05
N GLY A 102 -9.21 11.17 -1.47
CA GLY A 102 -10.20 10.57 -0.56
C GLY A 102 -9.66 9.37 0.19
N ALA A 103 -8.72 8.64 -0.43
CA ALA A 103 -8.03 7.53 0.20
C ALA A 103 -6.59 7.41 -0.30
N ILE A 104 -5.67 6.94 0.58
CA ILE A 104 -4.30 6.56 0.22
C ILE A 104 -4.04 5.15 0.75
N LEU A 105 -3.52 4.28 -0.13
CA LEU A 105 -3.08 2.93 0.20
C LEU A 105 -1.56 2.83 0.03
N MET A 106 -0.90 2.24 1.02
CA MET A 106 0.48 1.78 0.98
C MET A 106 0.51 0.30 1.36
N SER A 107 0.56 -0.59 0.35
CA SER A 107 0.51 -2.03 0.56
C SER A 107 1.83 -2.67 0.17
N TYR A 108 2.48 -3.38 1.12
CA TYR A 108 3.80 -4.00 0.98
C TYR A 108 4.91 -3.01 0.58
N LEU A 109 4.73 -1.73 0.89
CA LEU A 109 5.67 -0.68 0.55
C LEU A 109 6.75 -0.51 1.62
N PHE A 110 6.37 -0.44 2.89
CA PHE A 110 7.30 -0.11 3.98
C PHE A 110 8.36 -1.18 4.22
N SER A 111 8.02 -2.45 3.99
CA SER A 111 8.98 -3.55 4.06
C SER A 111 10.03 -3.51 2.94
N GLY A 112 9.78 -2.83 1.83
CA GLY A 112 10.64 -2.77 0.65
C GLY A 112 11.47 -1.49 0.50
N ILE A 113 11.29 -0.48 1.36
CA ILE A 113 12.00 0.81 1.29
C ILE A 113 12.91 1.02 2.50
N PRO A 114 13.90 1.96 2.42
CA PRO A 114 14.70 2.34 3.59
C PRO A 114 13.80 2.80 4.75
N GLY A 115 14.04 2.26 5.94
CA GLY A 115 13.21 2.57 7.11
C GLY A 115 13.21 4.05 7.50
N THR A 116 14.22 4.80 7.10
CA THR A 116 14.32 6.25 7.28
C THR A 116 13.31 7.05 6.44
N GLU A 117 12.79 6.46 5.36
CA GLU A 117 11.80 7.10 4.50
C GLU A 117 10.36 6.98 5.03
N VAL A 118 10.10 5.97 5.86
CA VAL A 118 8.74 5.69 6.34
C VAL A 118 8.09 6.88 7.07
N PRO A 119 8.77 7.61 8.00
CA PRO A 119 8.18 8.77 8.64
C PRO A 119 7.74 9.84 7.65
N ARG A 120 8.59 10.13 6.66
CA ARG A 120 8.31 11.14 5.62
C ARG A 120 7.11 10.76 4.76
N LEU A 121 6.96 9.47 4.41
CA LEU A 121 5.81 9.01 3.63
C LEU A 121 4.50 9.13 4.41
N VAL A 122 4.51 8.89 5.72
CA VAL A 122 3.35 9.10 6.59
C VAL A 122 2.94 10.56 6.63
N GLU A 123 3.90 11.48 6.79
CA GLU A 123 3.66 12.94 6.73
C GLU A 123 3.10 13.35 5.37
N TYR A 124 3.71 12.86 4.30
CA TYR A 124 3.31 13.21 2.94
C TYR A 124 1.92 12.68 2.59
N ALA A 125 1.55 11.48 3.08
CA ALA A 125 0.20 10.96 2.97
C ALA A 125 -0.82 11.88 3.67
N PHE A 126 -0.50 12.37 4.88
CA PHE A 126 -1.37 13.31 5.59
C PHE A 126 -1.59 14.61 4.80
N GLU A 127 -0.53 15.15 4.19
CA GLU A 127 -0.63 16.33 3.36
C GLU A 127 -1.48 16.11 2.09
N CYS A 128 -1.40 14.90 1.49
CA CYS A 128 -2.07 14.59 0.24
C CYS A 128 -3.52 14.16 0.40
N LEU A 129 -3.93 13.73 1.59
CA LEU A 129 -5.33 13.41 1.88
C LEU A 129 -6.19 14.68 2.00
N GLU A 130 -7.43 14.59 1.52
CA GLU A 130 -8.48 15.56 1.85
C GLU A 130 -8.90 15.45 3.32
N PRO A 131 -9.53 16.48 3.91
CA PRO A 131 -10.14 16.37 5.23
C PRO A 131 -11.16 15.22 5.28
N GLY A 132 -11.05 14.36 6.29
CA GLY A 132 -11.85 13.13 6.41
C GLY A 132 -11.35 11.93 5.61
N GLY A 133 -10.32 12.10 4.79
CA GLY A 133 -9.74 11.03 3.94
C GLY A 133 -9.10 9.89 4.73
N ASN A 134 -9.04 8.72 4.12
CA ASN A 134 -8.58 7.47 4.73
C ASN A 134 -7.14 7.13 4.34
N LEU A 135 -6.30 6.80 5.32
CA LEU A 135 -4.99 6.19 5.12
C LEU A 135 -5.06 4.69 5.45
N MET A 136 -4.53 3.86 4.57
CA MET A 136 -4.43 2.41 4.73
C MET A 136 -2.99 1.96 4.53
N ILE A 137 -2.40 1.34 5.55
CA ILE A 137 -1.03 0.80 5.52
C ILE A 137 -1.10 -0.70 5.80
N HIS A 138 -0.82 -1.50 4.78
CA HIS A 138 -0.82 -2.95 4.84
C HIS A 138 0.59 -3.48 4.60
N ASP A 139 1.14 -4.24 5.57
CA ASP A 139 2.51 -4.76 5.42
C ASP A 139 2.78 -5.96 6.34
N PHE A 140 3.97 -6.56 6.18
CA PHE A 140 4.55 -7.55 7.07
C PHE A 140 4.98 -6.87 8.37
N MET A 141 4.15 -6.92 9.39
CA MET A 141 4.43 -6.27 10.67
C MET A 141 4.76 -7.29 11.74
N VAL A 142 5.87 -7.08 12.42
CA VAL A 142 6.22 -7.85 13.62
C VAL A 142 5.62 -7.18 14.87
N LYS A 143 5.43 -7.96 15.94
CA LYS A 143 4.97 -7.43 17.24
C LYS A 143 5.95 -6.38 17.78
N ASP A 144 5.48 -5.47 18.62
CA ASP A 144 6.31 -4.40 19.20
C ASP A 144 7.50 -4.93 19.98
N ASN A 145 7.34 -6.06 20.68
CA ASN A 145 8.43 -6.76 21.38
C ASN A 145 9.29 -7.64 20.45
N ARG A 146 9.05 -7.61 19.14
CA ARG A 146 9.75 -8.40 18.10
C ARG A 146 9.74 -9.91 18.28
N SER A 147 8.80 -10.47 19.05
CA SER A 147 8.69 -11.91 19.29
C SER A 147 7.96 -12.69 18.16
N GLY A 148 7.75 -12.08 17.02
CA GLY A 148 7.07 -12.69 15.87
C GLY A 148 6.02 -11.77 15.26
N PRO A 149 5.17 -12.28 14.36
CA PRO A 149 5.12 -13.68 13.91
C PRO A 149 6.35 -14.09 13.06
N PRO A 150 6.79 -15.36 13.13
CA PRO A 150 8.01 -15.79 12.43
C PRO A 150 7.97 -15.54 10.92
N MET A 151 6.83 -15.77 10.28
CA MET A 151 6.70 -15.57 8.84
C MET A 151 6.87 -14.11 8.42
N ALA A 152 6.33 -13.15 9.18
CA ALA A 152 6.56 -11.73 8.92
C ALA A 152 8.04 -11.35 9.05
N ALA A 153 8.75 -11.93 10.04
CA ALA A 153 10.18 -11.70 10.22
C ALA A 153 11.02 -12.30 9.07
N LEU A 154 10.65 -13.48 8.56
CA LEU A 154 11.32 -14.11 7.41
C LEU A 154 11.13 -13.27 6.12
N TRP A 155 9.94 -12.74 5.87
CA TRP A 155 9.70 -11.84 4.75
C TRP A 155 10.54 -10.56 4.87
N GLN A 156 10.66 -10.00 6.06
CA GLN A 156 11.54 -8.84 6.27
C GLN A 156 13.00 -9.18 5.96
N LEU A 157 13.48 -10.34 6.37
CA LEU A 157 14.83 -10.78 6.06
C LEU A 157 15.08 -10.88 4.54
N GLN A 158 14.09 -11.38 3.79
CA GLN A 158 14.15 -11.41 2.31
C GLN A 158 14.25 -10.00 1.73
N HIS A 159 13.45 -9.04 2.20
CA HIS A 159 13.50 -7.66 1.71
C HIS A 159 14.85 -6.98 2.01
N MET A 160 15.45 -7.25 3.16
CA MET A 160 16.79 -6.75 3.51
C MET A 160 17.89 -7.22 2.57
N ALA A 161 17.69 -8.32 1.85
CA ALA A 161 18.63 -8.77 0.82
C ALA A 161 18.67 -7.83 -0.40
N PHE A 162 17.58 -7.12 -0.68
CA PHE A 162 17.46 -6.17 -1.79
C PHE A 162 17.53 -4.71 -1.32
N THR A 163 17.07 -4.43 -0.12
CA THR A 163 17.07 -3.11 0.52
C THR A 163 17.64 -3.26 1.95
N PRO A 164 18.97 -3.19 2.12
CA PRO A 164 19.62 -3.47 3.41
C PRO A 164 19.14 -2.59 4.57
N ASP A 165 18.71 -1.36 4.26
CA ASP A 165 18.20 -0.39 5.25
C ASP A 165 16.69 -0.51 5.52
N ALA A 166 16.00 -1.45 4.86
CA ALA A 166 14.59 -1.73 5.16
C ALA A 166 14.44 -2.23 6.61
N ARG A 167 13.37 -1.80 7.26
CA ARG A 167 13.06 -2.17 8.64
C ARG A 167 11.61 -2.64 8.75
N SER A 168 11.38 -3.70 9.50
CA SER A 168 10.01 -4.07 9.88
C SER A 168 9.42 -2.95 10.73
N VAL A 169 8.31 -2.42 10.28
CA VAL A 169 7.47 -1.56 11.13
C VAL A 169 6.72 -2.42 12.13
N THR A 170 6.41 -1.85 13.28
CA THR A 170 5.55 -2.49 14.28
C THR A 170 4.26 -1.68 14.42
N PRO A 171 3.14 -2.33 14.79
CA PRO A 171 1.88 -1.62 14.94
C PRO A 171 1.94 -0.47 15.95
N GLY A 172 2.61 -0.67 17.10
CA GLY A 172 2.73 0.37 18.13
C GLY A 172 3.57 1.56 17.67
N TRP A 173 4.71 1.32 17.01
CA TRP A 173 5.51 2.39 16.43
C TRP A 173 4.72 3.19 15.39
N LEU A 174 4.03 2.49 14.47
CA LEU A 174 3.27 3.14 13.41
C LEU A 174 2.09 3.93 13.99
N ARG A 175 1.39 3.39 14.99
CA ARG A 175 0.32 4.11 15.71
C ARG A 175 0.82 5.40 16.34
N THR A 176 1.99 5.35 17.02
CA THR A 176 2.61 6.53 17.60
C THR A 176 2.89 7.57 16.52
N ARG A 177 3.51 7.15 15.40
CA ARG A 177 3.84 8.05 14.30
C ARG A 177 2.60 8.67 13.64
N LEU A 178 1.55 7.90 13.44
CA LEU A 178 0.28 8.41 12.90
C LEU A 178 -0.36 9.46 13.83
N ASN A 179 -0.35 9.24 15.15
CA ASN A 179 -0.85 10.20 16.13
C ASN A 179 -0.02 11.49 16.10
N GLU A 180 1.31 11.41 16.04
CA GLU A 180 2.21 12.58 15.97
C GLU A 180 1.94 13.45 14.76
N VAL A 181 1.61 12.84 13.61
CA VAL A 181 1.26 13.55 12.37
C VAL A 181 -0.15 14.15 12.42
N GLY A 182 -1.02 13.65 13.29
CA GLY A 182 -2.38 14.17 13.48
C GLY A 182 -3.50 13.30 12.94
N PHE A 183 -3.23 12.05 12.58
CA PHE A 183 -4.27 11.09 12.22
C PHE A 183 -5.12 10.71 13.43
N ILE A 184 -6.40 10.44 13.18
CA ILE A 184 -7.39 10.00 14.17
C ILE A 184 -7.98 8.64 13.77
N ASP A 185 -8.78 8.04 14.65
CA ASP A 185 -9.52 6.78 14.43
C ASP A 185 -8.58 5.62 13.98
N ILE A 186 -7.37 5.57 14.56
CA ILE A 186 -6.35 4.59 14.19
C ILE A 186 -6.76 3.20 14.66
N LYS A 187 -6.91 2.27 13.73
CA LYS A 187 -7.28 0.87 13.96
C LYS A 187 -6.23 -0.09 13.42
N GLU A 188 -6.19 -1.26 14.00
CA GLU A 188 -5.31 -2.37 13.62
C GLU A 188 -6.16 -3.61 13.34
N ASP A 189 -5.92 -4.24 12.19
CA ASP A 189 -6.58 -5.48 11.78
C ASP A 189 -5.56 -6.47 11.20
N GLU A 190 -5.84 -7.76 11.27
CA GLU A 190 -5.09 -8.77 10.54
C GLU A 190 -5.62 -8.91 9.12
N MET A 191 -4.73 -8.80 8.14
CA MET A 191 -5.06 -9.02 6.72
C MET A 191 -4.85 -10.47 6.31
N ILE A 192 -3.70 -11.01 6.64
CA ILE A 192 -3.37 -12.44 6.54
C ILE A 192 -2.94 -12.87 7.94
N PRO A 193 -3.70 -13.75 8.63
CA PRO A 193 -3.40 -14.17 9.99
C PRO A 193 -1.97 -14.66 10.17
N GLY A 194 -1.28 -14.10 11.16
CA GLY A 194 0.12 -14.46 11.46
C GLY A 194 1.14 -14.02 10.42
N LEU A 195 0.78 -13.17 9.45
CA LEU A 195 1.69 -12.74 8.39
C LEU A 195 1.64 -11.22 8.16
N THR A 196 0.48 -10.66 7.81
CA THR A 196 0.37 -9.24 7.47
C THR A 196 -0.72 -8.55 8.28
N LYS A 197 -0.52 -7.26 8.55
CA LYS A 197 -1.45 -6.41 9.28
C LYS A 197 -1.84 -5.19 8.46
N LEU A 198 -2.99 -4.66 8.76
CA LEU A 198 -3.49 -3.38 8.32
C LEU A 198 -3.48 -2.41 9.49
N ILE A 199 -2.89 -1.25 9.32
CA ILE A 199 -3.15 -0.09 10.15
C ILE A 199 -3.87 0.91 9.26
N HIS A 200 -5.07 1.30 9.67
CA HIS A 200 -5.81 2.32 8.95
C HIS A 200 -6.24 3.45 9.88
N ALA A 201 -6.31 4.64 9.33
CA ALA A 201 -6.54 5.86 10.08
C ALA A 201 -7.25 6.88 9.21
N ARG A 202 -7.74 7.96 9.81
CA ARG A 202 -8.45 9.03 9.11
C ARG A 202 -7.76 10.37 9.38
N LYS A 203 -7.68 11.21 8.35
CA LYS A 203 -7.35 12.63 8.52
C LYS A 203 -8.55 13.34 9.15
N PRO A 204 -8.38 14.22 10.15
CA PRO A 204 -9.46 15.05 10.67
C PRO A 204 -10.19 15.84 9.58
N SER A 205 -11.49 16.10 9.82
CA SER A 205 -12.34 16.94 8.94
C SER A 205 -12.03 18.41 9.12
#